data_5bd9edacb6d416a89869a47a512e18e3
#
_entry.id   5bd9edacb6d416a89869a47a512e18e3
#
_cell.length_a   1.000
_cell.length_b   1.000
_cell.length_c   1.000
_cell.angle_alpha   90.00
_cell.angle_beta   90.00
_cell.angle_gamma   90.00
#
_symmetry.space_group_name_H-M   'P 1'
#
loop_
_entity.id
_entity.type
_entity.pdbx_description
1 polymer ?
#
loop_
_entity_poly.entity_id
_entity_poly.type
_entity_poly.pdbx_seq_one_letter_code
_entity_poly.pdbx_strand_id
1 'polypeptide(L)'
;MASVVTPERFASGMTFDEYVAYIGSAANLVREGSGGAPRRDFSAFFREAFEKSRLTEAQSAALMWLVAQPGGPAKMLAISEDWSSDCRRDVPVFARIAAETGMELRIFRRDGQKFSDAHVPSLAEAPDSSADIMAEFLNHKNGTTWQSIPVCVFYTRDLEYLYHYTEYPAIYEKDRITEKLRAARTGESPEEAQTRFGREFPALQGSEFFRIWASAAVDEIVSALHRRRLLGAV
;
A
#
# COMPACT_ATOMS: atom_id res chain seq x y z
N MET A 1 15.06 18.08 -6.30
CA MET A 1 15.89 16.96 -6.81
C MET A 1 15.07 16.27 -7.90
N ALA A 2 15.73 15.69 -8.93
CA ALA A 2 14.99 14.86 -9.90
C ALA A 2 14.53 13.57 -9.20
N SER A 3 13.35 13.06 -9.58
CA SER A 3 12.84 11.78 -9.05
C SER A 3 13.75 10.62 -9.46
N VAL A 4 13.92 9.63 -8.59
CA VAL A 4 14.63 8.38 -8.90
C VAL A 4 13.77 7.45 -9.79
N VAL A 5 12.47 7.74 -9.95
CA VAL A 5 11.55 6.94 -10.77
C VAL A 5 11.72 7.32 -12.24
N THR A 6 12.74 6.74 -12.89
CA THR A 6 12.93 6.80 -14.35
C THR A 6 12.05 5.76 -15.06
N PRO A 7 11.86 5.84 -16.39
CA PRO A 7 11.16 4.80 -17.16
C PRO A 7 11.71 3.39 -16.92
N GLU A 8 13.04 3.24 -16.85
CA GLU A 8 13.72 1.97 -16.60
C GLU A 8 13.48 1.49 -15.17
N ARG A 9 13.55 2.40 -14.18
CA ARG A 9 13.27 2.09 -12.77
C ARG A 9 11.82 1.67 -12.59
N PHE A 10 10.88 2.39 -13.19
CA PHE A 10 9.46 2.01 -13.17
C PHE A 10 9.24 0.63 -13.79
N ALA A 11 9.79 0.37 -14.98
CA ALA A 11 9.65 -0.91 -15.68
C ALA A 11 10.28 -2.10 -14.93
N SER A 12 11.23 -1.86 -14.02
CA SER A 12 11.86 -2.90 -13.20
C SER A 12 10.96 -3.42 -12.06
N GLY A 13 9.83 -2.76 -11.78
CA GLY A 13 8.86 -3.24 -10.80
C GLY A 13 8.08 -4.46 -11.30
N MET A 14 7.58 -5.26 -10.38
CA MET A 14 6.77 -6.45 -10.66
C MET A 14 5.35 -6.05 -11.11
N THR A 15 4.78 -6.78 -12.05
CA THR A 15 3.34 -6.82 -12.26
C THR A 15 2.64 -7.41 -11.03
N PHE A 16 1.31 -7.32 -10.95
CA PHE A 16 0.58 -7.94 -9.84
C PHE A 16 0.76 -9.46 -9.81
N ASP A 17 0.72 -10.13 -10.96
CA ASP A 17 0.90 -11.59 -11.03
C ASP A 17 2.31 -12.02 -10.62
N GLU A 18 3.34 -11.29 -11.06
CA GLU A 18 4.73 -11.52 -10.64
C GLU A 18 4.91 -11.29 -9.14
N TYR A 19 4.28 -10.25 -8.58
CA TYR A 19 4.32 -9.97 -7.14
C TYR A 19 3.65 -11.09 -6.35
N VAL A 20 2.47 -11.56 -6.77
CA VAL A 20 1.78 -12.68 -6.12
C VAL A 20 2.59 -13.97 -6.21
N ALA A 21 3.21 -14.26 -7.35
CA ALA A 21 4.10 -15.41 -7.49
C ALA A 21 5.34 -15.29 -6.58
N TYR A 22 5.91 -14.08 -6.50
CA TYR A 22 7.03 -13.80 -5.61
C TYR A 22 6.68 -14.01 -4.13
N ILE A 23 5.50 -13.57 -3.65
CA ILE A 23 5.05 -13.77 -2.26
C ILE A 23 5.14 -15.23 -1.82
N GLY A 24 4.73 -16.19 -2.67
CA GLY A 24 4.77 -17.63 -2.37
C GLY A 24 6.13 -18.29 -2.63
N SER A 25 7.13 -17.55 -3.12
CA SER A 25 8.42 -18.12 -3.48
C SER A 25 9.33 -18.37 -2.28
N ALA A 26 10.23 -19.34 -2.39
CA ALA A 26 11.26 -19.59 -1.38
C ALA A 26 12.13 -18.34 -1.13
N ALA A 27 12.39 -17.53 -2.17
CA ALA A 27 13.16 -16.29 -2.06
C ALA A 27 12.49 -15.26 -1.16
N ASN A 28 11.15 -15.18 -1.15
CA ASN A 28 10.42 -14.30 -0.24
C ASN A 28 10.32 -14.91 1.17
N LEU A 29 10.06 -16.19 1.28
CA LEU A 29 9.79 -16.85 2.59
C LEU A 29 11.00 -16.91 3.52
N VAL A 30 12.22 -16.77 2.99
CA VAL A 30 13.46 -16.69 3.80
C VAL A 30 13.75 -15.27 4.31
N ARG A 31 13.03 -14.24 3.83
CA ARG A 31 13.16 -12.85 4.31
C ARG A 31 12.51 -12.68 5.68
N GLU A 32 12.90 -11.66 6.41
CA GLU A 32 12.23 -11.27 7.66
C GLU A 32 10.88 -10.59 7.36
N GLY A 33 9.87 -10.94 8.14
CA GLY A 33 8.60 -10.22 8.23
C GLY A 33 8.63 -9.12 9.29
N SER A 34 7.47 -8.54 9.58
CA SER A 34 7.34 -7.47 10.58
C SER A 34 7.94 -7.86 11.94
N GLY A 35 8.82 -6.99 12.46
CA GLY A 35 9.50 -7.22 13.73
C GLY A 35 10.48 -8.39 13.71
N GLY A 36 11.02 -8.78 12.55
CA GLY A 36 11.94 -9.93 12.42
C GLY A 36 11.26 -11.29 12.46
N ALA A 37 9.92 -11.34 12.44
CA ALA A 37 9.18 -12.61 12.46
C ALA A 37 9.37 -13.39 11.15
N PRO A 38 9.24 -14.73 11.15
CA PRO A 38 9.20 -15.52 9.92
C PRO A 38 8.07 -15.08 9.01
N ARG A 39 8.32 -15.03 7.70
CA ARG A 39 7.28 -14.76 6.69
C ARG A 39 6.32 -15.92 6.55
N ARG A 40 5.13 -15.59 6.09
CA ARG A 40 4.08 -16.54 5.72
C ARG A 40 3.72 -16.33 4.27
N ASP A 41 3.31 -17.39 3.61
CA ASP A 41 2.78 -17.30 2.25
C ASP A 41 1.36 -16.68 2.26
N PHE A 42 1.25 -15.46 1.76
CA PHE A 42 -0.01 -14.76 1.56
C PHE A 42 -0.45 -14.73 0.09
N SER A 43 0.20 -15.48 -0.81
CA SER A 43 -0.10 -15.44 -2.25
C SER A 43 -1.55 -15.79 -2.56
N ALA A 44 -2.09 -16.82 -1.91
CA ALA A 44 -3.51 -17.18 -2.04
C ALA A 44 -4.44 -16.06 -1.57
N PHE A 45 -4.10 -15.39 -0.46
CA PHE A 45 -4.89 -14.26 0.06
C PHE A 45 -4.93 -13.10 -0.96
N PHE A 46 -3.79 -12.73 -1.55
CA PHE A 46 -3.76 -11.65 -2.55
C PHE A 46 -4.59 -11.97 -3.78
N ARG A 47 -4.54 -13.22 -4.29
CA ARG A 47 -5.40 -13.66 -5.42
C ARG A 47 -6.86 -13.56 -5.07
N GLU A 48 -7.28 -14.15 -3.95
CA GLU A 48 -8.67 -14.15 -3.50
C GLU A 48 -9.18 -12.71 -3.26
N ALA A 49 -8.35 -11.86 -2.64
CA ALA A 49 -8.68 -10.46 -2.41
C ALA A 49 -8.86 -9.70 -3.74
N PHE A 50 -8.00 -9.93 -4.74
CA PHE A 50 -8.17 -9.36 -6.08
C PHE A 50 -9.44 -9.85 -6.76
N GLU A 51 -9.73 -11.15 -6.71
CA GLU A 51 -10.93 -11.74 -7.30
C GLU A 51 -12.21 -11.21 -6.65
N LYS A 52 -12.18 -10.91 -5.36
CA LYS A 52 -13.31 -10.33 -4.61
C LYS A 52 -13.41 -8.81 -4.71
N SER A 53 -12.33 -8.13 -5.05
CA SER A 53 -12.32 -6.67 -5.19
C SER A 53 -13.22 -6.25 -6.34
N ARG A 54 -14.08 -5.25 -6.07
CA ARG A 54 -14.97 -4.63 -7.06
C ARG A 54 -14.94 -3.13 -6.86
N LEU A 55 -14.83 -2.39 -7.94
CA LEU A 55 -15.13 -0.96 -7.94
C LEU A 55 -16.64 -0.79 -8.05
N THR A 56 -17.18 0.24 -7.43
CA THR A 56 -18.56 0.65 -7.69
C THR A 56 -18.64 1.25 -9.11
N GLU A 57 -19.84 1.27 -9.69
CA GLU A 57 -20.05 1.91 -11.01
C GLU A 57 -19.57 3.38 -11.01
N ALA A 58 -19.82 4.11 -9.92
CA ALA A 58 -19.38 5.49 -9.78
C ALA A 58 -17.84 5.62 -9.73
N GLN A 59 -17.16 4.74 -8.98
CA GLN A 59 -15.69 4.71 -8.92
C GLN A 59 -15.08 4.39 -10.28
N SER A 60 -15.57 3.36 -10.97
CA SER A 60 -15.10 2.98 -12.30
C SER A 60 -15.32 4.12 -13.30
N ALA A 61 -16.51 4.72 -13.33
CA ALA A 61 -16.80 5.84 -14.23
C ALA A 61 -15.89 7.05 -13.98
N ALA A 62 -15.66 7.40 -12.71
CA ALA A 62 -14.79 8.51 -12.33
C ALA A 62 -13.32 8.25 -12.71
N LEU A 63 -12.81 7.03 -12.46
CA LEU A 63 -11.45 6.65 -12.83
C LEU A 63 -11.27 6.66 -14.36
N MET A 64 -12.21 6.09 -15.12
CA MET A 64 -12.17 6.09 -16.58
C MET A 64 -12.21 7.52 -17.13
N TRP A 65 -13.02 8.40 -16.54
CA TRP A 65 -13.04 9.81 -16.91
C TRP A 65 -11.67 10.47 -16.66
N LEU A 66 -11.03 10.23 -15.50
CA LEU A 66 -9.71 10.78 -15.16
C LEU A 66 -8.62 10.30 -16.14
N VAL A 67 -8.62 9.00 -16.48
CA VAL A 67 -7.65 8.42 -17.43
C VAL A 67 -7.80 9.00 -18.82
N ALA A 68 -9.03 9.30 -19.25
CA ALA A 68 -9.29 9.87 -20.56
C ALA A 68 -8.87 11.35 -20.71
N GLN A 69 -8.51 12.02 -19.61
CA GLN A 69 -8.13 13.42 -19.66
C GLN A 69 -6.69 13.60 -20.19
N PRO A 70 -6.38 14.71 -20.91
CA PRO A 70 -5.00 15.07 -21.21
C PRO A 70 -4.18 15.19 -19.92
N GLY A 71 -3.04 14.51 -19.86
CA GLY A 71 -2.21 14.43 -18.65
C GLY A 71 -2.85 13.64 -17.49
N GLY A 72 -3.87 12.82 -17.77
CA GLY A 72 -4.50 11.95 -16.80
C GLY A 72 -3.60 10.82 -16.33
N PRO A 73 -3.99 10.10 -15.26
CA PRO A 73 -3.20 9.01 -14.72
C PRO A 73 -3.12 7.85 -15.73
N ALA A 74 -1.90 7.36 -15.96
CA ALA A 74 -1.63 6.26 -16.88
C ALA A 74 -0.76 5.17 -16.26
N LYS A 75 -0.02 5.50 -15.19
CA LYS A 75 0.89 4.59 -14.52
C LYS A 75 0.70 4.65 -13.01
N MET A 76 0.84 3.48 -12.36
CA MET A 76 0.75 3.29 -10.92
C MET A 76 2.00 2.60 -10.43
N LEU A 77 2.67 3.16 -9.42
CA LEU A 77 3.78 2.53 -8.71
C LEU A 77 3.33 2.22 -7.29
N ALA A 78 3.37 0.96 -6.89
CA ALA A 78 3.06 0.56 -5.52
C ALA A 78 4.32 0.11 -4.78
N ILE A 79 4.51 0.59 -3.53
CA ILE A 79 5.50 0.04 -2.59
C ILE A 79 4.75 -0.80 -1.57
N SER A 80 5.15 -2.06 -1.42
CA SER A 80 4.39 -3.04 -0.67
C SER A 80 5.28 -4.07 0.05
N GLU A 81 4.71 -4.67 1.09
CA GLU A 81 5.19 -5.91 1.72
C GLU A 81 4.00 -6.80 2.11
N ASP A 82 4.12 -8.08 1.86
CA ASP A 82 3.05 -9.06 2.10
C ASP A 82 2.71 -9.27 3.59
N TRP A 83 3.66 -9.02 4.49
CA TRP A 83 3.43 -9.05 5.94
C TRP A 83 2.53 -7.90 6.44
N SER A 84 2.44 -6.79 5.69
CA SER A 84 1.60 -5.65 6.07
C SER A 84 0.12 -5.92 5.80
N SER A 85 -0.71 -5.74 6.82
CA SER A 85 -2.15 -5.88 6.68
C SER A 85 -2.77 -4.84 5.75
N ASP A 86 -2.21 -3.62 5.73
CA ASP A 86 -2.70 -2.55 4.85
C ASP A 86 -2.35 -2.85 3.39
N CYS A 87 -1.16 -3.41 3.13
CA CYS A 87 -0.80 -3.89 1.80
C CYS A 87 -1.74 -5.02 1.34
N ARG A 88 -2.07 -5.98 2.23
CA ARG A 88 -3.03 -7.04 1.92
C ARG A 88 -4.42 -6.52 1.63
N ARG A 89 -4.83 -5.39 2.23
CA ARG A 89 -6.11 -4.73 1.94
C ARG A 89 -6.10 -4.02 0.60
N ASP A 90 -5.08 -3.17 0.37
CA ASP A 90 -5.16 -2.14 -0.68
C ASP A 90 -4.47 -2.55 -1.99
N VAL A 91 -3.38 -3.35 -1.96
CA VAL A 91 -2.67 -3.72 -3.21
C VAL A 91 -3.55 -4.51 -4.18
N PRO A 92 -4.41 -5.47 -3.75
CA PRO A 92 -5.37 -6.10 -4.64
C PRO A 92 -6.37 -5.11 -5.26
N VAL A 93 -6.72 -4.05 -4.52
CA VAL A 93 -7.60 -2.97 -5.03
C VAL A 93 -6.87 -2.12 -6.06
N PHE A 94 -5.59 -1.78 -5.84
CA PHE A 94 -4.77 -1.10 -6.85
C PHE A 94 -4.66 -1.92 -8.14
N ALA A 95 -4.48 -3.23 -8.03
CA ALA A 95 -4.49 -4.13 -9.18
C ALA A 95 -5.86 -4.14 -9.89
N ARG A 96 -6.97 -4.06 -9.14
CA ARG A 96 -8.32 -3.94 -9.70
C ARG A 96 -8.50 -2.62 -10.44
N ILE A 97 -8.05 -1.49 -9.87
CA ILE A 97 -8.04 -0.19 -10.55
C ILE A 97 -7.26 -0.30 -11.86
N ALA A 98 -6.06 -0.86 -11.84
CA ALA A 98 -5.24 -1.02 -13.03
C ALA A 98 -5.92 -1.88 -14.12
N ALA A 99 -6.52 -3.01 -13.71
CA ALA A 99 -7.21 -3.91 -14.62
C ALA A 99 -8.44 -3.28 -15.30
N GLU A 100 -9.22 -2.46 -14.56
CA GLU A 100 -10.41 -1.81 -15.10
C GLU A 100 -10.11 -0.56 -15.93
N THR A 101 -9.02 0.14 -15.63
CA THR A 101 -8.69 1.42 -16.28
C THR A 101 -7.64 1.31 -17.37
N GLY A 102 -6.91 0.21 -17.44
CA GLY A 102 -5.76 0.05 -18.33
C GLY A 102 -4.50 0.80 -17.87
N MET A 103 -4.47 1.36 -16.66
CA MET A 103 -3.25 1.92 -16.09
C MET A 103 -2.21 0.82 -15.86
N GLU A 104 -0.94 1.12 -16.16
CA GLU A 104 0.17 0.21 -15.91
C GLU A 104 0.54 0.22 -14.43
N LEU A 105 0.38 -0.93 -13.72
CA LEU A 105 0.79 -1.08 -12.32
C LEU A 105 2.15 -1.78 -12.23
N ARG A 106 3.06 -1.20 -11.44
CA ARG A 106 4.34 -1.80 -11.04
C ARG A 106 4.46 -1.81 -9.52
N ILE A 107 4.85 -2.96 -8.95
CA ILE A 107 4.93 -3.18 -7.51
C ILE A 107 6.38 -3.39 -7.11
N PHE A 108 6.79 -2.70 -6.07
CA PHE A 108 8.13 -2.71 -5.49
C PHE A 108 8.08 -3.18 -4.05
N ARG A 109 9.08 -3.96 -3.64
CA ARG A 109 9.25 -4.37 -2.23
C ARG A 109 9.85 -3.21 -1.45
N ARG A 110 9.32 -2.91 -0.26
CA ARG A 110 9.92 -1.92 0.62
C ARG A 110 11.26 -2.39 1.19
N ASP A 111 11.25 -3.60 1.77
CA ASP A 111 12.37 -4.15 2.51
C ASP A 111 13.29 -5.02 1.62
N GLY A 112 14.56 -5.16 2.05
CA GLY A 112 15.49 -6.15 1.54
C GLY A 112 15.30 -7.52 2.20
N GLN A 113 16.40 -8.19 2.57
CA GLN A 113 16.34 -9.47 3.29
C GLN A 113 15.83 -9.30 4.72
N LYS A 114 16.13 -8.16 5.35
CA LYS A 114 15.72 -7.85 6.72
C LYS A 114 14.55 -6.88 6.76
N PHE A 115 13.76 -7.00 7.81
CA PHE A 115 12.74 -6.00 8.14
C PHE A 115 13.43 -4.69 8.56
N SER A 116 12.97 -3.57 8.01
CA SER A 116 13.41 -2.25 8.44
C SER A 116 12.35 -1.62 9.34
N ASP A 117 12.74 -1.28 10.58
CA ASP A 117 11.97 -0.48 11.54
C ASP A 117 12.42 0.99 11.56
N ALA A 118 13.39 1.35 10.73
CA ALA A 118 13.91 2.71 10.62
C ALA A 118 12.83 3.67 10.13
N HIS A 119 12.84 4.89 10.66
CA HIS A 119 11.92 5.94 10.24
C HIS A 119 12.18 6.44 8.82
N VAL A 120 13.44 6.39 8.39
CA VAL A 120 13.90 6.79 7.06
C VAL A 120 14.69 5.64 6.44
N PRO A 121 14.46 5.29 5.17
CA PRO A 121 15.17 4.20 4.53
C PRO A 121 16.66 4.50 4.40
N SER A 122 17.50 3.48 4.58
CA SER A 122 18.93 3.57 4.33
C SER A 122 19.23 3.09 2.91
N LEU A 123 19.83 3.97 2.10
CA LEU A 123 20.29 3.58 0.76
C LEU A 123 21.39 2.51 0.79
N ALA A 124 22.07 2.34 1.92
CA ALA A 124 23.04 1.27 2.10
C ALA A 124 22.39 -0.12 2.24
N GLU A 125 21.10 -0.19 2.53
CA GLU A 125 20.32 -1.43 2.55
C GLU A 125 19.80 -1.83 1.16
N ALA A 126 19.89 -0.96 0.15
CA ALA A 126 19.73 -1.31 -1.24
C ALA A 126 21.02 -1.97 -1.75
N PRO A 127 21.00 -3.15 -2.41
CA PRO A 127 20.39 -3.29 -3.72
C PRO A 127 19.11 -4.11 -3.75
N ASP A 128 18.73 -4.76 -2.66
CA ASP A 128 17.59 -5.68 -2.64
C ASP A 128 16.28 -5.05 -2.13
N SER A 129 16.27 -3.76 -1.80
CA SER A 129 15.09 -3.00 -1.36
C SER A 129 14.75 -1.87 -2.34
N SER A 130 13.60 -1.22 -2.13
CA SER A 130 13.25 0.01 -2.85
C SER A 130 13.40 1.24 -1.95
N ALA A 131 14.48 1.28 -1.15
CA ALA A 131 14.79 2.39 -0.25
C ALA A 131 14.92 3.72 -1.00
N ASP A 132 15.45 3.71 -2.22
CA ASP A 132 15.54 4.84 -3.13
C ASP A 132 14.17 5.46 -3.43
N ILE A 133 13.20 4.64 -3.84
CA ILE A 133 11.83 5.09 -4.13
C ILE A 133 11.12 5.48 -2.83
N MET A 134 11.24 4.65 -1.78
CA MET A 134 10.58 4.90 -0.50
C MET A 134 10.98 6.26 0.10
N ALA A 135 12.22 6.70 -0.10
CA ALA A 135 12.71 8.00 0.37
C ALA A 135 11.97 9.21 -0.23
N GLU A 136 11.33 9.05 -1.41
CA GLU A 136 10.52 10.11 -2.02
C GLU A 136 9.08 10.19 -1.45
N PHE A 137 8.60 9.12 -0.80
CA PHE A 137 7.17 8.99 -0.41
C PHE A 137 6.99 8.67 1.08
N LEU A 138 7.83 9.29 1.91
CA LEU A 138 7.73 9.13 3.36
C LEU A 138 6.44 9.74 3.91
N ASN A 139 5.83 9.05 4.85
CA ASN A 139 4.67 9.54 5.57
C ASN A 139 5.10 10.43 6.74
N HIS A 140 4.60 11.66 6.79
CA HIS A 140 4.85 12.60 7.88
C HIS A 140 3.58 12.76 8.71
N LYS A 141 3.53 12.15 9.88
CA LYS A 141 2.39 12.24 10.79
C LYS A 141 2.85 12.36 12.25
N ASN A 142 2.11 13.15 13.04
CA ASN A 142 2.39 13.37 14.46
C ASN A 142 3.83 13.82 14.75
N GLY A 143 4.40 14.67 13.88
CA GLY A 143 5.77 15.17 14.03
C GLY A 143 6.87 14.15 13.75
N THR A 144 6.53 12.99 13.26
CA THR A 144 7.45 11.89 12.98
C THR A 144 7.34 11.45 11.51
N THR A 145 8.46 11.01 10.94
CA THR A 145 8.54 10.45 9.60
C THR A 145 8.45 8.93 9.68
N TRP A 146 7.78 8.29 8.70
CA TRP A 146 7.56 6.85 8.66
C TRP A 146 7.70 6.31 7.24
N GLN A 147 8.26 5.11 7.12
CA GLN A 147 8.21 4.30 5.91
C GLN A 147 6.88 3.53 5.83
N SER A 148 5.76 4.26 5.88
CA SER A 148 4.42 3.64 5.85
C SER A 148 4.12 2.99 4.51
N ILE A 149 3.49 1.83 4.52
CA ILE A 149 3.05 1.07 3.33
C ILE A 149 1.61 0.54 3.49
N PRO A 150 0.90 0.33 2.36
CA PRO A 150 1.34 0.57 0.99
C PRO A 150 1.49 2.07 0.67
N VAL A 151 2.38 2.36 -0.27
CA VAL A 151 2.33 3.62 -1.03
C VAL A 151 1.83 3.27 -2.42
N CYS A 152 0.94 4.07 -2.99
CA CYS A 152 0.54 3.96 -4.40
C CYS A 152 0.65 5.32 -5.07
N VAL A 153 1.61 5.46 -5.96
CA VAL A 153 1.88 6.70 -6.68
C VAL A 153 1.25 6.66 -8.05
N PHE A 154 0.56 7.72 -8.42
CA PHE A 154 -0.07 7.90 -9.73
C PHE A 154 0.73 8.89 -10.56
N TYR A 155 1.02 8.49 -11.79
CA TYR A 155 1.76 9.27 -12.77
C TYR A 155 1.01 9.39 -14.07
N THR A 156 1.33 10.45 -14.84
CA THR A 156 1.00 10.54 -16.27
C THR A 156 1.75 9.45 -17.05
N ARG A 157 1.48 9.35 -18.37
CA ARG A 157 2.22 8.46 -19.28
C ARG A 157 3.73 8.72 -19.26
N ASP A 158 4.12 9.97 -19.11
CA ASP A 158 5.51 10.44 -19.15
C ASP A 158 6.16 10.51 -17.77
N LEU A 159 5.56 9.84 -16.76
CA LEU A 159 6.01 9.79 -15.37
C LEU A 159 6.00 11.14 -14.64
N GLU A 160 5.15 12.07 -15.06
CA GLU A 160 4.88 13.25 -14.25
C GLU A 160 4.04 12.86 -13.04
N TYR A 161 4.47 13.25 -11.84
CA TYR A 161 3.78 12.96 -10.59
C TYR A 161 2.41 13.65 -10.51
N LEU A 162 1.40 12.88 -10.13
CA LEU A 162 0.04 13.39 -9.92
C LEU A 162 -0.37 13.38 -8.45
N TYR A 163 -0.27 12.22 -7.80
CA TYR A 163 -0.72 12.01 -6.43
C TYR A 163 -0.09 10.73 -5.87
N HIS A 164 0.03 10.61 -4.56
CA HIS A 164 0.25 9.32 -3.92
C HIS A 164 -0.68 9.11 -2.73
N TYR A 165 -1.15 7.88 -2.61
CA TYR A 165 -1.87 7.34 -1.47
C TYR A 165 -0.89 6.63 -0.55
N THR A 166 -1.12 6.72 0.78
CA THR A 166 -0.21 6.12 1.77
C THR A 166 -0.98 5.44 2.90
N GLU A 167 -0.64 4.21 3.17
CA GLU A 167 -0.96 3.39 4.34
C GLU A 167 -2.44 3.01 4.47
N TYR A 168 -3.35 3.94 4.67
CA TYR A 168 -4.78 3.68 4.85
C TYR A 168 -5.61 4.93 4.54
N PRO A 169 -6.89 4.78 4.18
CA PRO A 169 -7.75 5.92 3.93
C PRO A 169 -8.06 6.64 5.25
N ALA A 170 -8.18 7.96 5.19
CA ALA A 170 -8.38 8.81 6.37
C ALA A 170 -9.55 8.37 7.25
N ILE A 171 -10.64 7.86 6.65
CA ILE A 171 -11.84 7.39 7.37
C ILE A 171 -11.55 6.20 8.30
N TYR A 172 -10.49 5.43 8.05
CA TYR A 172 -10.14 4.29 8.89
C TYR A 172 -9.68 4.70 10.29
N GLU A 173 -9.03 5.85 10.44
CA GLU A 173 -8.41 6.30 11.70
C GLU A 173 -7.59 5.17 12.39
N LYS A 174 -6.85 4.40 11.61
CA LYS A 174 -6.19 3.15 12.04
C LYS A 174 -5.39 3.30 13.33
N ASP A 175 -4.61 4.38 13.46
CA ASP A 175 -3.76 4.58 14.63
C ASP A 175 -4.61 4.67 15.91
N ARG A 176 -5.73 5.39 15.87
CA ARG A 176 -6.66 5.52 17.01
C ARG A 176 -7.34 4.19 17.34
N ILE A 177 -7.74 3.44 16.31
CA ILE A 177 -8.35 2.11 16.49
C ILE A 177 -7.34 1.13 17.10
N THR A 178 -6.11 1.07 16.55
CA THR A 178 -5.08 0.15 17.04
C THR A 178 -4.59 0.52 18.43
N GLU A 179 -4.47 1.80 18.76
CA GLU A 179 -4.19 2.28 20.12
C GLU A 179 -5.26 1.78 21.10
N LYS A 180 -6.54 1.96 20.75
CA LYS A 180 -7.66 1.49 21.58
C LYS A 180 -7.67 -0.02 21.75
N LEU A 181 -7.37 -0.77 20.69
CA LEU A 181 -7.29 -2.24 20.75
C LEU A 181 -6.12 -2.73 21.61
N ARG A 182 -4.99 -2.01 21.64
CA ARG A 182 -3.81 -2.35 22.44
C ARG A 182 -3.94 -1.94 23.89
N ALA A 183 -4.71 -0.90 24.20
CA ALA A 183 -4.87 -0.42 25.57
C ALA A 183 -5.40 -1.52 26.48
N ALA A 184 -4.74 -1.72 27.64
CA ALA A 184 -5.22 -2.66 28.65
C ALA A 184 -6.61 -2.25 29.15
N ARG A 185 -7.49 -3.22 29.35
CA ARG A 185 -8.80 -3.06 29.99
C ARG A 185 -8.65 -3.08 31.50
N THR A 186 -9.65 -2.59 32.23
CA THR A 186 -9.63 -2.61 33.69
C THR A 186 -9.40 -4.02 34.23
N GLY A 187 -8.33 -4.22 34.98
CA GLY A 187 -7.95 -5.51 35.57
C GLY A 187 -7.15 -6.44 34.64
N GLU A 188 -6.84 -5.99 33.43
CA GLU A 188 -6.05 -6.78 32.44
C GLU A 188 -4.55 -6.51 32.61
N SER A 189 -3.73 -7.55 32.62
CA SER A 189 -2.27 -7.39 32.56
C SER A 189 -1.78 -6.99 31.17
N PRO A 190 -0.55 -6.48 31.01
CA PRO A 190 0.03 -6.18 29.70
C PRO A 190 0.08 -7.41 28.76
N GLU A 191 0.36 -8.60 29.30
CA GLU A 191 0.42 -9.84 28.53
C GLU A 191 -0.96 -10.26 28.02
N GLU A 192 -1.98 -10.12 28.86
CA GLU A 192 -3.37 -10.39 28.49
C GLU A 192 -3.85 -9.40 27.42
N ALA A 193 -3.52 -8.11 27.56
CA ALA A 193 -3.83 -7.07 26.56
C ALA A 193 -3.17 -7.40 25.22
N GLN A 194 -1.90 -7.80 25.22
CA GLN A 194 -1.20 -8.19 23.99
C GLN A 194 -1.80 -9.45 23.35
N THR A 195 -2.15 -10.45 24.16
CA THR A 195 -2.82 -11.67 23.68
C THR A 195 -4.17 -11.35 23.06
N ARG A 196 -4.95 -10.50 23.70
CA ARG A 196 -6.23 -10.01 23.18
C ARG A 196 -6.06 -9.24 21.88
N PHE A 197 -5.09 -8.31 21.81
CA PHE A 197 -4.78 -7.56 20.59
C PHE A 197 -4.43 -8.50 19.43
N GLY A 198 -3.61 -9.54 19.69
CA GLY A 198 -3.24 -10.57 18.71
C GLY A 198 -4.43 -11.36 18.15
N ARG A 199 -5.56 -11.38 18.85
CA ARG A 199 -6.83 -11.99 18.41
C ARG A 199 -7.77 -10.97 17.75
N GLU A 200 -7.98 -9.82 18.40
CA GLU A 200 -8.97 -8.83 17.97
C GLU A 200 -8.56 -8.10 16.69
N PHE A 201 -7.28 -7.79 16.51
CA PHE A 201 -6.80 -7.10 15.32
C PHE A 201 -6.89 -7.96 14.05
N PRO A 202 -6.48 -9.25 14.02
CA PRO A 202 -6.75 -10.13 12.89
C PRO A 202 -8.25 -10.35 12.61
N ALA A 203 -9.09 -10.41 13.65
CA ALA A 203 -10.54 -10.51 13.48
C ALA A 203 -11.12 -9.26 12.79
N LEU A 204 -10.62 -8.07 13.15
CA LEU A 204 -10.98 -6.82 12.48
C LEU A 204 -10.58 -6.83 10.99
N GLN A 205 -9.40 -7.37 10.66
CA GLN A 205 -8.93 -7.52 9.28
C GLN A 205 -9.77 -8.51 8.46
N GLY A 206 -10.43 -9.47 9.09
CA GLY A 206 -11.39 -10.39 8.46
C GLY A 206 -12.82 -9.86 8.38
N SER A 207 -13.09 -8.67 8.91
CA SER A 207 -14.45 -8.11 8.99
C SER A 207 -14.84 -7.33 7.73
N GLU A 208 -16.16 -7.03 7.63
CA GLU A 208 -16.70 -6.17 6.57
C GLU A 208 -16.08 -4.76 6.57
N PHE A 209 -15.67 -4.24 7.72
CA PHE A 209 -15.01 -2.93 7.81
C PHE A 209 -13.73 -2.87 7.00
N PHE A 210 -12.98 -3.97 6.92
CA PHE A 210 -11.77 -4.03 6.11
C PHE A 210 -12.04 -3.81 4.62
N ARG A 211 -13.20 -4.32 4.13
CA ARG A 211 -13.68 -4.08 2.77
C ARG A 211 -14.21 -2.65 2.56
N ILE A 212 -14.90 -2.10 3.57
CA ILE A 212 -15.34 -0.69 3.54
C ILE A 212 -14.14 0.23 3.40
N TRP A 213 -13.08 0.00 4.18
CA TRP A 213 -11.87 0.82 4.10
C TRP A 213 -11.12 0.65 2.77
N ALA A 214 -11.10 -0.56 2.20
CA ALA A 214 -10.55 -0.78 0.87
C ALA A 214 -11.32 0.03 -0.21
N SER A 215 -12.64 0.08 -0.13
CA SER A 215 -13.46 0.92 -1.02
C SER A 215 -13.23 2.42 -0.76
N ALA A 216 -13.14 2.84 0.49
CA ALA A 216 -12.85 4.24 0.85
C ALA A 216 -11.48 4.71 0.34
N ALA A 217 -10.48 3.83 0.25
CA ALA A 217 -9.20 4.15 -0.37
C ALA A 217 -9.36 4.54 -1.86
N VAL A 218 -10.27 3.87 -2.58
CA VAL A 218 -10.58 4.23 -3.98
C VAL A 218 -11.22 5.62 -4.05
N ASP A 219 -12.20 5.91 -3.18
CA ASP A 219 -12.87 7.21 -3.13
C ASP A 219 -11.89 8.35 -2.83
N GLU A 220 -10.94 8.12 -1.91
CA GLU A 220 -9.89 9.08 -1.56
C GLU A 220 -8.94 9.32 -2.74
N ILE A 221 -8.50 8.25 -3.43
CA ILE A 221 -7.65 8.32 -4.61
C ILE A 221 -8.36 9.11 -5.74
N VAL A 222 -9.60 8.76 -6.05
CA VAL A 222 -10.41 9.44 -7.08
C VAL A 222 -10.54 10.92 -6.76
N SER A 223 -10.89 11.25 -5.53
CA SER A 223 -11.06 12.63 -5.08
C SER A 223 -9.76 13.43 -5.15
N ALA A 224 -8.64 12.82 -4.77
CA ALA A 224 -7.33 13.47 -4.80
C ALA A 224 -6.85 13.72 -6.24
N LEU A 225 -7.00 12.74 -7.14
CA LEU A 225 -6.66 12.88 -8.56
C LEU A 225 -7.53 13.94 -9.25
N HIS A 226 -8.83 13.97 -8.94
CA HIS A 226 -9.75 14.98 -9.46
C HIS A 226 -9.37 16.39 -8.97
N ARG A 227 -9.10 16.55 -7.67
CA ARG A 227 -8.62 17.81 -7.10
C ARG A 227 -7.32 18.26 -7.74
N ARG A 228 -6.34 17.35 -7.91
CA ARG A 228 -5.07 17.63 -8.58
C ARG A 228 -5.27 18.20 -9.97
N ARG A 229 -6.22 17.63 -10.74
CA ARG A 229 -6.55 18.10 -12.07
C ARG A 229 -7.15 19.51 -12.07
N LEU A 230 -8.03 19.82 -11.12
CA LEU A 230 -8.72 21.12 -11.07
C LEU A 230 -7.83 22.25 -10.56
N LEU A 231 -7.01 21.98 -9.57
CA LEU A 231 -6.24 23.01 -8.84
C LEU A 231 -4.76 23.07 -9.29
N GLY A 232 -4.32 22.14 -10.13
CA GLY A 232 -2.91 22.03 -10.51
C GLY A 232 -2.05 21.43 -9.38
N ALA A 233 -0.72 21.61 -9.45
CA ALA A 233 0.19 21.24 -8.39
C ALA A 233 -0.03 22.16 -7.18
N VAL A 234 -0.36 21.57 -6.03
CA VAL A 234 -0.37 22.25 -4.73
C VAL A 234 1.00 22.11 -4.13
#